data_d724f58fa10b05a58ce1c3afd20b7302
#
_entry.id   d724f58fa10b05a58ce1c3afd20b7302
#
_cell.length_a   1.000
_cell.length_b   1.000
_cell.length_c   1.000
_cell.angle_alpha   90.00
_cell.angle_beta   90.00
_cell.angle_gamma   90.00
#
_symmetry.space_group_name_H-M   'P 1'
#
loop_
_entity.id
_entity.type
_entity.pdbx_description
1 polymer ?
#
loop_
_entity_poly.entity_id
_entity_poly.type
_entity_poly.pdbx_seq_one_letter_code
_entity_poly.pdbx_strand_id
1 'polypeptide(L)'
;MLFSQEYYHDLISKLGLPEMPILKVSYQGKNVLDNKSFRSDFFKISKKLMQYVSYNNISQLMEANFPIETIQELHEGLFPENITIYLKKPIEYGGKLEFSNMFLIRTRPFKHILDTFIDEQILSFNKEHPGYDKNNGFLLPTELYVPNPEGLIFLPNLNFPDL
;
A
#
# COMPACT_ATOMS: atom_id res chain seq x y z
N MET A 1 -11.84 -13.03 -16.44
CA MET A 1 -10.98 -12.04 -17.13
C MET A 1 -9.68 -11.91 -16.35
N LEU A 2 -8.57 -12.17 -17.03
CA LEU A 2 -7.28 -12.02 -16.38
C LEU A 2 -6.99 -10.53 -16.17
N PHE A 3 -6.53 -10.18 -14.99
CA PHE A 3 -6.10 -8.82 -14.69
C PHE A 3 -4.89 -8.49 -15.57
N SER A 4 -4.93 -7.34 -16.25
CA SER A 4 -3.85 -6.90 -17.13
C SER A 4 -3.27 -5.56 -16.69
N GLN A 5 -2.03 -5.30 -17.11
CA GLN A 5 -1.42 -3.98 -16.89
C GLN A 5 -2.20 -2.88 -17.60
N GLU A 6 -2.82 -3.19 -18.74
CA GLU A 6 -3.67 -2.23 -19.45
C GLU A 6 -4.85 -1.78 -18.60
N TYR A 7 -5.47 -2.72 -17.89
CA TYR A 7 -6.57 -2.38 -16.99
C TYR A 7 -6.10 -1.42 -15.88
N TYR A 8 -4.93 -1.68 -15.32
CA TYR A 8 -4.33 -0.81 -14.32
C TYR A 8 -4.07 0.59 -14.87
N HIS A 9 -3.46 0.69 -16.06
CA HIS A 9 -3.19 1.97 -16.70
C HIS A 9 -4.47 2.74 -16.98
N ASP A 10 -5.50 2.06 -17.47
CA ASP A 10 -6.81 2.67 -17.71
C ASP A 10 -7.44 3.20 -16.44
N LEU A 11 -7.36 2.42 -15.35
CA LEU A 11 -7.91 2.82 -14.05
C LEU A 11 -7.22 4.08 -13.53
N ILE A 12 -5.89 4.09 -13.54
CA ILE A 12 -5.10 5.24 -13.08
C ILE A 12 -5.37 6.48 -13.95
N SER A 13 -5.44 6.30 -15.26
CA SER A 13 -5.71 7.39 -16.20
C SER A 13 -7.10 8.00 -15.97
N LYS A 14 -8.12 7.16 -15.80
CA LYS A 14 -9.49 7.64 -15.54
C LYS A 14 -9.60 8.41 -14.23
N LEU A 15 -8.80 8.04 -13.25
CA LEU A 15 -8.80 8.72 -11.94
C LEU A 15 -7.91 9.96 -11.93
N GLY A 16 -7.20 10.24 -13.03
CA GLY A 16 -6.32 11.41 -13.12
C GLY A 16 -5.14 11.36 -12.17
N LEU A 17 -4.68 10.17 -11.82
CA LEU A 17 -3.63 9.98 -10.83
C LEU A 17 -2.27 9.79 -11.48
N PRO A 18 -1.18 10.17 -10.78
CA PRO A 18 0.16 9.81 -11.22
C PRO A 18 0.31 8.30 -11.24
N GLU A 19 1.01 7.81 -12.24
CA GLU A 19 1.26 6.39 -12.40
C GLU A 19 2.21 5.91 -11.31
N MET A 20 1.76 4.92 -10.53
CA MET A 20 2.60 4.24 -9.56
C MET A 20 3.12 2.95 -10.20
N PRO A 21 4.43 2.68 -10.15
CA PRO A 21 4.94 1.40 -10.64
C PRO A 21 4.29 0.23 -9.91
N ILE A 22 4.06 -0.86 -10.65
CA ILE A 22 3.52 -2.09 -10.08
C ILE A 22 4.46 -3.25 -10.37
N LEU A 23 4.36 -4.28 -9.53
CA LEU A 23 5.16 -5.50 -9.62
C LEU A 23 4.24 -6.70 -9.50
N LYS A 24 4.46 -7.73 -10.33
CA LYS A 24 3.74 -8.99 -10.21
C LYS A 24 4.46 -9.88 -9.21
N VAL A 25 3.73 -10.37 -8.22
CA VAL A 25 4.25 -11.23 -7.15
C VAL A 25 3.48 -12.53 -7.11
N SER A 26 4.12 -13.59 -6.61
CA SER A 26 3.54 -14.93 -6.55
C SER A 26 3.19 -15.30 -5.12
N TYR A 27 2.07 -16.00 -4.95
CA TYR A 27 1.63 -16.51 -3.66
C TYR A 27 2.64 -17.53 -3.13
N GLN A 28 3.07 -17.36 -1.89
CA GLN A 28 4.12 -18.19 -1.29
C GLN A 28 3.57 -19.31 -0.40
N GLY A 29 2.26 -19.35 -0.17
CA GLY A 29 1.66 -20.38 0.68
C GLY A 29 2.13 -20.36 2.12
N LYS A 30 2.67 -19.24 2.57
CA LYS A 30 3.26 -19.13 3.89
C LYS A 30 2.23 -18.85 4.97
N ASN A 31 2.54 -19.32 6.17
CA ASN A 31 1.77 -19.05 7.34
C ASN A 31 1.54 -17.56 7.52
N VAL A 32 0.29 -17.20 7.57
CA VAL A 32 -0.10 -15.89 8.02
C VAL A 32 0.39 -15.78 9.46
N LEU A 33 1.21 -14.77 9.73
CA LEU A 33 1.57 -14.46 11.09
C LEU A 33 0.28 -14.28 11.90
N ASP A 34 0.28 -14.72 13.15
CA ASP A 34 -0.82 -14.44 14.05
C ASP A 34 -1.22 -12.98 13.88
N ASN A 35 -2.48 -12.74 13.53
CA ASN A 35 -2.99 -11.40 13.23
C ASN A 35 -2.66 -10.39 14.33
N LYS A 36 -2.65 -10.83 15.58
CA LYS A 36 -2.35 -9.97 16.72
C LYS A 36 -0.88 -9.57 16.72
N SER A 37 0.02 -10.53 16.51
CA SER A 37 1.45 -10.26 16.44
C SER A 37 1.78 -9.38 15.24
N PHE A 38 1.19 -9.66 14.09
CA PHE A 38 1.39 -8.87 12.88
C PHE A 38 1.01 -7.41 13.09
N ARG A 39 -0.17 -7.15 13.65
CA ARG A 39 -0.62 -5.78 13.89
C ARG A 39 0.31 -5.01 14.81
N SER A 40 0.76 -5.67 15.88
CA SER A 40 1.69 -5.07 16.83
C SER A 40 3.03 -4.77 16.17
N ASP A 41 3.57 -5.71 15.43
CA ASP A 41 4.87 -5.57 14.78
C ASP A 41 4.80 -4.52 13.66
N PHE A 42 3.73 -4.53 12.88
CA PHE A 42 3.50 -3.52 11.85
C PHE A 42 3.41 -2.11 12.42
N PHE A 43 2.70 -1.96 13.52
CA PHE A 43 2.59 -0.67 14.21
C PHE A 43 3.96 -0.17 14.66
N LYS A 44 4.75 -1.04 15.28
CA LYS A 44 6.09 -0.67 15.79
C LYS A 44 7.03 -0.24 14.66
N ILE A 45 7.07 -1.02 13.57
CA ILE A 45 7.96 -0.69 12.46
C ILE A 45 7.46 0.54 11.69
N SER A 46 6.15 0.72 11.58
CA SER A 46 5.57 1.91 10.96
C SER A 46 5.96 3.18 11.69
N LYS A 47 5.94 3.14 13.02
CA LYS A 47 6.38 4.24 13.86
C LYS A 47 7.85 4.60 13.58
N LYS A 48 8.71 3.58 13.50
CA LYS A 48 10.13 3.76 13.19
C LYS A 48 10.33 4.33 11.79
N LEU A 49 9.52 3.87 10.81
CA LEU A 49 9.61 4.37 9.45
C LEU A 49 9.22 5.85 9.38
N MET A 50 8.16 6.25 10.06
CA MET A 50 7.75 7.65 10.11
C MET A 50 8.85 8.53 10.69
N GLN A 51 9.48 8.09 11.77
CA GLN A 51 10.60 8.80 12.37
C GLN A 51 11.78 8.90 11.39
N TYR A 52 12.12 7.79 10.75
CA TYR A 52 13.21 7.75 9.77
C TYR A 52 12.96 8.72 8.61
N VAL A 53 11.75 8.71 8.07
CA VAL A 53 11.37 9.58 6.95
C VAL A 53 11.43 11.05 7.36
N SER A 54 11.01 11.37 8.58
CA SER A 54 11.04 12.75 9.08
C SER A 54 12.45 13.32 9.18
N TYR A 55 13.45 12.48 9.35
CA TYR A 55 14.85 12.90 9.38
C TYR A 55 15.53 12.87 8.01
N ASN A 56 15.23 11.87 7.21
CA ASN A 56 15.98 11.58 6.00
C ASN A 56 15.30 12.06 4.72
N ASN A 57 14.00 12.37 4.78
CA ASN A 57 13.19 12.73 3.62
C ASN A 57 12.45 14.05 3.82
N ILE A 58 13.00 14.94 4.63
CA ILE A 58 12.39 16.25 4.92
C ILE A 58 12.07 17.02 3.65
N SER A 59 12.99 17.06 2.69
CA SER A 59 12.80 17.81 1.44
C SER A 59 11.58 17.29 0.67
N GLN A 60 11.41 15.98 0.59
CA GLN A 60 10.27 15.37 -0.09
C GLN A 60 8.96 15.68 0.64
N LEU A 61 8.99 15.68 1.97
CA LEU A 61 7.80 16.02 2.77
C LEU A 61 7.42 17.49 2.56
N MET A 62 8.39 18.37 2.53
CA MET A 62 8.14 19.80 2.28
C MET A 62 7.64 20.05 0.86
N GLU A 63 8.18 19.35 -0.13
CA GLU A 63 7.71 19.40 -1.51
C GLU A 63 6.27 18.92 -1.64
N ALA A 64 5.87 17.97 -0.79
CA ALA A 64 4.50 17.47 -0.74
C ALA A 64 3.56 18.38 0.07
N ASN A 65 4.05 19.55 0.49
CA ASN A 65 3.29 20.57 1.22
C ASN A 65 2.85 20.14 2.62
N PHE A 66 3.64 19.31 3.29
CA PHE A 66 3.35 18.99 4.69
C PHE A 66 3.72 20.15 5.60
N PRO A 67 2.80 20.54 6.49
CA PRO A 67 3.12 21.54 7.51
C PRO A 67 4.24 21.06 8.43
N ILE A 68 4.96 22.00 9.02
CA ILE A 68 6.02 21.69 9.98
C ILE A 68 5.47 20.86 11.15
N GLU A 69 4.25 21.17 11.59
CA GLU A 69 3.59 20.45 12.67
C GLU A 69 3.41 18.95 12.34
N THR A 70 3.05 18.64 11.11
CA THR A 70 2.91 17.27 10.64
C THR A 70 4.27 16.57 10.61
N ILE A 71 5.30 17.24 10.16
CA ILE A 71 6.66 16.69 10.14
C ILE A 71 7.13 16.42 11.57
N GLN A 72 6.81 17.30 12.52
CA GLN A 72 7.11 17.09 13.93
C GLN A 72 6.38 15.88 14.50
N GLU A 73 5.12 15.67 14.13
CA GLU A 73 4.37 14.49 14.53
C GLU A 73 5.05 13.21 14.05
N LEU A 74 5.47 13.18 12.77
CA LEU A 74 6.24 12.04 12.24
C LEU A 74 7.52 11.81 13.03
N HIS A 75 8.20 12.89 13.38
CA HIS A 75 9.44 12.86 14.13
C HIS A 75 9.26 12.24 15.52
N GLU A 76 8.11 12.47 16.14
CA GLU A 76 7.74 11.89 17.42
C GLU A 76 7.17 10.48 17.29
N GLY A 77 7.03 9.97 16.08
CA GLY A 77 6.43 8.66 15.81
C GLY A 77 4.93 8.64 15.98
N LEU A 78 4.29 9.78 15.89
CA LEU A 78 2.84 9.87 15.88
C LEU A 78 2.31 9.63 14.46
N PHE A 79 1.06 9.21 14.38
CA PHE A 79 0.41 8.96 13.09
C PHE A 79 -0.42 10.19 12.71
N PRO A 80 0.08 11.04 11.78
CA PRO A 80 -0.68 12.21 11.37
C PRO A 80 -1.96 11.82 10.65
N GLU A 81 -2.95 12.69 10.68
CA GLU A 81 -4.17 12.51 9.91
C GLU A 81 -3.84 12.44 8.42
N ASN A 82 -4.52 11.55 7.71
CA ASN A 82 -4.39 11.34 6.28
C ASN A 82 -3.00 10.83 5.82
N ILE A 83 -2.26 10.18 6.73
CA ILE A 83 -0.99 9.52 6.39
C ILE A 83 -1.10 8.04 6.78
N THR A 84 -0.66 7.18 5.88
CA THR A 84 -0.71 5.73 6.07
C THR A 84 0.60 5.11 5.57
N ILE A 85 1.04 4.07 6.26
CA ILE A 85 2.11 3.20 5.78
C ILE A 85 1.47 2.02 5.06
N TYR A 86 1.98 1.70 3.87
CA TYR A 86 1.47 0.63 3.02
C TYR A 86 2.58 -0.35 2.71
N LEU A 87 2.25 -1.64 2.65
CA LEU A 87 3.21 -2.67 2.24
C LEU A 87 3.26 -2.77 0.71
N LYS A 88 4.46 -2.84 0.15
CA LYS A 88 4.63 -3.09 -1.28
C LYS A 88 4.21 -4.52 -1.63
N LYS A 89 4.72 -5.48 -0.89
CA LYS A 89 4.44 -6.90 -1.09
C LYS A 89 3.76 -7.45 0.16
N PRO A 90 2.53 -8.01 0.03
CA PRO A 90 1.87 -8.60 1.19
C PRO A 90 2.64 -9.81 1.75
N ILE A 91 2.39 -10.10 3.03
CA ILE A 91 3.05 -11.20 3.73
C ILE A 91 2.82 -12.54 3.01
N GLU A 92 1.60 -12.78 2.54
CA GLU A 92 1.23 -14.03 1.86
C GLU A 92 1.99 -14.22 0.54
N TYR A 93 2.54 -13.14 0.00
CA TYR A 93 3.33 -13.14 -1.23
C TYR A 93 4.82 -12.99 -0.97
N GLY A 94 5.24 -13.27 0.26
CA GLY A 94 6.65 -13.25 0.63
C GLY A 94 7.18 -11.91 1.11
N GLY A 95 6.29 -10.95 1.35
CA GLY A 95 6.68 -9.64 1.89
C GLY A 95 7.13 -9.75 3.34
N LYS A 96 8.02 -8.86 3.73
CA LYS A 96 8.54 -8.79 5.10
C LYS A 96 8.22 -7.43 5.70
N LEU A 97 8.20 -7.38 7.03
CA LEU A 97 8.06 -6.13 7.77
C LEU A 97 9.42 -5.45 7.90
N GLU A 98 9.82 -4.80 6.83
CA GLU A 98 11.08 -4.05 6.76
C GLU A 98 10.88 -2.81 5.88
N PHE A 99 11.70 -1.79 6.08
CA PHE A 99 11.54 -0.50 5.38
C PHE A 99 11.52 -0.65 3.86
N SER A 100 12.34 -1.55 3.30
CA SER A 100 12.38 -1.77 1.85
C SER A 100 11.07 -2.26 1.27
N ASN A 101 10.17 -2.80 2.10
CA ASN A 101 8.86 -3.30 1.69
C ASN A 101 7.71 -2.37 2.12
N MET A 102 8.03 -1.15 2.53
CA MET A 102 7.03 -0.22 3.07
C MET A 102 7.17 1.14 2.41
N PHE A 103 6.07 1.87 2.35
CA PHE A 103 6.12 3.25 1.89
C PHE A 103 4.97 4.05 2.49
N LEU A 104 5.18 5.35 2.54
CA LEU A 104 4.27 6.31 3.14
C LEU A 104 3.41 6.92 2.03
N ILE A 105 2.10 6.93 2.23
CA ILE A 105 1.13 7.48 1.28
C ILE A 105 0.10 8.33 2.00
N ARG A 106 -0.63 9.15 1.23
CA ARG A 106 -1.84 9.78 1.75
C ARG A 106 -2.95 8.74 1.83
N THR A 107 -3.62 8.67 2.97
CA THR A 107 -4.73 7.73 3.16
C THR A 107 -5.83 7.99 2.13
N ARG A 108 -6.18 9.26 1.95
CA ARG A 108 -7.13 9.70 0.92
C ARG A 108 -6.39 10.43 -0.19
N PRO A 109 -6.53 10.04 -1.45
CA PRO A 109 -7.36 8.93 -1.95
C PRO A 109 -6.61 7.59 -2.08
N PHE A 110 -5.29 7.55 -1.85
CA PHE A 110 -4.43 6.47 -2.32
C PHE A 110 -4.67 5.14 -1.66
N LYS A 111 -4.89 5.10 -0.33
CA LYS A 111 -5.15 3.83 0.33
C LYS A 111 -6.38 3.15 -0.24
N HIS A 112 -7.45 3.92 -0.44
CA HIS A 112 -8.69 3.39 -1.01
C HIS A 112 -8.47 2.85 -2.43
N ILE A 113 -7.70 3.57 -3.24
CA ILE A 113 -7.41 3.18 -4.62
C ILE A 113 -6.58 1.90 -4.65
N LEU A 114 -5.56 1.80 -3.80
CA LEU A 114 -4.71 0.61 -3.74
C LEU A 114 -5.48 -0.59 -3.19
N ASP A 115 -6.30 -0.39 -2.17
CA ASP A 115 -7.15 -1.46 -1.64
C ASP A 115 -8.12 -1.97 -2.71
N THR A 116 -8.74 -1.07 -3.46
CA THR A 116 -9.64 -1.43 -4.55
C THR A 116 -8.90 -2.19 -5.66
N PHE A 117 -7.71 -1.72 -6.01
CA PHE A 117 -6.86 -2.36 -7.01
C PHE A 117 -6.54 -3.82 -6.62
N ILE A 118 -6.19 -4.04 -5.37
CA ILE A 118 -5.91 -5.38 -4.85
C ILE A 118 -7.19 -6.22 -4.79
N ASP A 119 -8.26 -5.66 -4.24
CA ASP A 119 -9.53 -6.36 -4.05
C ASP A 119 -10.14 -6.81 -5.37
N GLU A 120 -10.07 -6.00 -6.42
CA GLU A 120 -10.59 -6.36 -7.73
C GLU A 120 -9.85 -7.55 -8.34
N GLN A 121 -8.56 -7.66 -8.12
CA GLN A 121 -7.79 -8.81 -8.57
C GLN A 121 -8.22 -10.07 -7.84
N ILE A 122 -8.45 -9.99 -6.53
CA ILE A 122 -8.92 -11.12 -5.72
C ILE A 122 -10.31 -11.54 -6.15
N LEU A 123 -11.22 -10.58 -6.35
CA LEU A 123 -12.59 -10.87 -6.81
C LEU A 123 -12.61 -11.51 -8.19
N SER A 124 -11.81 -11.00 -9.12
CA SER A 124 -11.70 -11.54 -10.47
C SER A 124 -11.20 -12.98 -10.45
N PHE A 125 -10.18 -13.26 -9.66
CA PHE A 125 -9.65 -14.61 -9.51
C PHE A 125 -10.71 -15.56 -8.96
N ASN A 126 -11.48 -15.14 -7.96
CA ASN A 126 -12.51 -15.98 -7.36
C ASN A 126 -13.67 -16.24 -8.32
N LYS A 127 -14.01 -15.30 -9.18
CA LYS A 127 -15.03 -15.51 -10.22
C LYS A 127 -14.60 -16.56 -11.25
N GLU A 128 -13.31 -16.65 -11.53
CA GLU A 128 -12.75 -17.64 -12.47
C GLU A 128 -12.57 -19.03 -11.83
N HIS A 129 -12.75 -19.14 -10.51
CA HIS A 129 -12.58 -20.37 -9.75
C HIS A 129 -13.84 -20.68 -8.93
N PRO A 130 -14.99 -20.96 -9.60
CA PRO A 130 -16.30 -21.03 -8.92
C PRO A 130 -16.50 -22.23 -7.99
N GLY A 131 -15.58 -23.19 -7.96
CA GLY A 131 -15.66 -24.35 -7.06
C GLY A 131 -15.11 -24.12 -5.67
N TYR A 132 -14.77 -22.91 -5.33
CA TYR A 132 -14.15 -22.61 -4.05
C TYR A 132 -15.14 -22.72 -2.89
N ASP A 133 -14.67 -23.24 -1.76
CA ASP A 133 -15.49 -23.44 -0.57
C ASP A 133 -15.86 -22.10 0.08
N LYS A 134 -17.15 -21.78 0.07
CA LYS A 134 -17.68 -20.56 0.67
C LYS A 134 -17.42 -20.43 2.16
N ASN A 135 -17.14 -21.54 2.85
CA ASN A 135 -16.88 -21.54 4.29
C ASN A 135 -15.49 -21.04 4.64
N ASN A 136 -14.56 -21.04 3.69
CA ASN A 136 -13.16 -20.64 3.89
C ASN A 136 -12.83 -19.25 3.38
N GLY A 137 -13.81 -18.53 2.86
CA GLY A 137 -13.62 -17.18 2.36
C GLY A 137 -13.05 -17.13 0.94
N PHE A 138 -12.43 -16.03 0.58
CA PHE A 138 -11.87 -15.84 -0.75
C PHE A 138 -10.52 -16.53 -0.89
N LEU A 139 -10.30 -17.13 -2.07
CA LEU A 139 -8.97 -17.62 -2.46
C LEU A 139 -8.05 -16.43 -2.77
N LEU A 140 -6.82 -16.55 -2.34
CA LEU A 140 -5.80 -15.60 -2.78
C LEU A 140 -5.28 -16.00 -4.16
N PRO A 141 -5.17 -15.05 -5.10
CA PRO A 141 -4.63 -15.34 -6.43
C PRO A 141 -3.22 -15.92 -6.38
N THR A 142 -2.91 -16.81 -7.32
CA THR A 142 -1.56 -17.36 -7.46
C THR A 142 -0.56 -16.29 -7.82
N GLU A 143 -1.00 -15.27 -8.56
CA GLU A 143 -0.21 -14.09 -8.89
C GLU A 143 -1.02 -12.84 -8.60
N LEU A 144 -0.35 -11.79 -8.16
CA LEU A 144 -0.98 -10.54 -7.81
C LEU A 144 -0.09 -9.38 -8.25
N TYR A 145 -0.69 -8.34 -8.82
CA TYR A 145 0.01 -7.08 -9.05
C TYR A 145 -0.10 -6.22 -7.80
N VAL A 146 1.05 -5.70 -7.35
CA VAL A 146 1.14 -4.91 -6.13
C VAL A 146 1.83 -3.58 -6.41
N PRO A 147 1.58 -2.54 -5.60
CA PRO A 147 2.28 -1.28 -5.76
C PRO A 147 3.77 -1.46 -5.49
N ASN A 148 4.59 -0.84 -6.31
CA ASN A 148 6.04 -0.91 -6.16
C ASN A 148 6.66 0.47 -6.42
N PRO A 149 6.30 1.51 -5.67
CA PRO A 149 6.92 2.81 -5.84
C PRO A 149 8.38 2.75 -5.44
N GLU A 150 9.20 3.57 -6.08
CA GLU A 150 10.59 3.71 -5.72
C GLU A 150 10.70 4.51 -4.41
N GLY A 151 11.54 4.03 -3.49
CA GLY A 151 11.78 4.70 -2.22
C GLY A 151 10.71 4.46 -1.16
N LEU A 152 10.75 5.30 -0.12
CA LEU A 152 9.94 5.16 1.08
C LEU A 152 8.70 6.06 1.11
N ILE A 153 8.55 6.92 0.11
CA ILE A 153 7.49 7.92 0.07
C ILE A 153 6.86 7.94 -1.31
N PHE A 154 5.53 7.92 -1.34
CA PHE A 154 4.77 8.20 -2.55
C PHE A 154 3.72 9.26 -2.20
N LEU A 155 4.07 10.52 -2.40
CA LEU A 155 3.25 11.67 -2.05
C LEU A 155 3.18 12.64 -3.23
N PRO A 156 2.57 12.23 -4.35
CA PRO A 156 2.44 13.13 -5.50
C PRO A 156 1.59 14.34 -5.14
N ASN A 157 1.93 15.48 -5.73
CA ASN A 157 1.12 16.69 -5.61
C ASN A 157 -0.15 16.51 -6.42
N LEU A 158 -1.25 16.40 -5.73
CA LEU A 158 -2.56 16.29 -6.34
C LEU A 158 -3.35 17.56 -6.08
N ASN A 159 -3.89 18.15 -7.15
CA ASN A 159 -4.79 19.28 -7.04
C ASN A 159 -6.21 18.79 -6.79
N PHE A 160 -6.41 18.08 -5.66
CA PHE A 160 -7.74 17.71 -5.21
C PHE A 160 -8.19 18.76 -4.19
N PRO A 161 -9.23 19.54 -4.50
CA PRO A 161 -9.58 20.67 -3.64
C PRO A 161 -10.09 20.30 -2.26
N ASP A 162 -10.47 19.04 -2.00
CA ASP A 162 -11.14 18.66 -0.75
C ASP A 162 -10.52 17.42 -0.09
N LEU A 163 -9.23 17.29 -0.18
CA LEU A 163 -8.56 16.17 0.50
C LEU A 163 -8.09 16.54 1.90
#